data_1c64c7f3b9bf49787ed7d8e003004e78
#
_entry.id   1c64c7f3b9bf49787ed7d8e003004e78
#
_cell.length_a   1.000
_cell.length_b   1.000
_cell.length_c   1.000
_cell.angle_alpha   90.00
_cell.angle_beta   90.00
_cell.angle_gamma   90.00
#
_symmetry.space_group_name_H-M   'P 1'
#
loop_
_entity.id
_entity.type
_entity.pdbx_description
1 polymer ?
#
loop_
_entity_poly.entity_id
_entity_poly.type
_entity_poly.pdbx_seq_one_letter_code
_entity_poly.pdbx_strand_id
1 'polypeptide(L)'
;MRVENGELRVKSKMSGVNVKTLIIPLFLVLFCCVFGCRNKQHSTTDESARDLPQIKDSGELVVLTLYSSTSYFIYRGQEMGFQYELSEQFAKSLGLKLRIEVAKSVDEMIQKLLAGEGDMIAYNLPITKEWKDSLLYCGEDVITHQVIVQQGRGKQKPLKDVTELVGKDIYVKPGKYYDRLVNLNSELGGGIRIHEVTNDSTTIEDLITQVAQGKIPYTVADNDLAKLNKTYYPNLNIDLSISFDQRSSWAVQKDSPELAAAATKWHQENMTSPAYTASMKRYFENSKMM
;
A
#
# COMPACT_ATOMS: atom_id res chain seq x y z
N MET A 1 -12.07 70.05 -23.55
CA MET A 1 -13.14 70.50 -24.43
C MET A 1 -14.29 69.55 -24.28
N ARG A 2 -15.15 69.88 -23.41
CA ARG A 2 -16.60 70.10 -23.39
C ARG A 2 -17.48 68.94 -23.72
N VAL A 3 -18.13 68.54 -22.68
CA VAL A 3 -19.29 67.67 -22.45
C VAL A 3 -20.49 68.12 -23.29
N GLU A 4 -21.32 67.13 -23.74
CA GLU A 4 -22.76 67.41 -23.79
C GLU A 4 -23.56 66.09 -23.62
N ASN A 5 -24.58 66.22 -22.74
CA ASN A 5 -25.56 65.26 -22.32
C ASN A 5 -26.61 64.98 -23.39
N GLY A 6 -27.08 63.74 -23.49
CA GLY A 6 -28.25 63.38 -24.28
C GLY A 6 -29.11 62.35 -23.56
N GLU A 7 -30.10 62.78 -22.78
CA GLU A 7 -31.19 61.96 -22.23
C GLU A 7 -32.11 61.48 -23.34
N LEU A 8 -32.25 60.18 -23.49
CA LEU A 8 -33.30 59.57 -24.30
C LEU A 8 -34.44 59.04 -23.42
N ARG A 9 -35.49 59.81 -23.40
CA ARG A 9 -36.77 59.52 -22.71
C ARG A 9 -37.59 58.55 -23.55
N VAL A 10 -37.63 57.28 -23.21
CA VAL A 10 -38.52 56.30 -23.82
C VAL A 10 -39.86 56.27 -23.08
N LYS A 11 -40.91 56.69 -23.74
CA LYS A 11 -42.29 56.53 -23.28
C LYS A 11 -42.72 55.08 -23.46
N SER A 12 -42.89 54.35 -22.39
CA SER A 12 -43.51 53.04 -22.36
C SER A 12 -45.04 53.17 -22.34
N LYS A 13 -45.65 52.62 -23.37
CA LYS A 13 -47.10 52.47 -23.47
C LYS A 13 -47.46 51.11 -22.82
N MET A 14 -47.95 51.18 -21.58
CA MET A 14 -48.49 49.98 -20.89
C MET A 14 -49.87 49.65 -21.47
N SER A 15 -49.95 48.58 -22.28
CA SER A 15 -51.25 47.96 -22.59
C SER A 15 -51.57 46.91 -21.48
N GLY A 16 -52.80 47.01 -21.00
CA GLY A 16 -53.26 46.25 -19.83
C GLY A 16 -53.24 44.72 -20.05
N VAL A 17 -52.38 44.08 -19.31
CA VAL A 17 -52.39 42.61 -19.18
C VAL A 17 -53.25 42.24 -17.97
N ASN A 18 -54.23 41.38 -18.20
CA ASN A 18 -55.23 40.95 -17.23
C ASN A 18 -54.55 40.12 -16.13
N VAL A 19 -54.46 40.66 -14.92
CA VAL A 19 -53.76 40.06 -13.74
C VAL A 19 -54.24 38.65 -13.39
N LYS A 20 -55.46 38.30 -13.75
CA LYS A 20 -56.01 36.95 -13.47
C LYS A 20 -55.39 35.85 -14.34
N THR A 21 -54.85 36.16 -15.54
CA THR A 21 -54.24 35.15 -16.44
C THR A 21 -52.76 34.89 -16.12
N LEU A 22 -52.13 35.72 -15.33
CA LEU A 22 -50.72 35.60 -14.95
C LEU A 22 -50.48 34.78 -13.69
N ILE A 23 -51.53 34.63 -12.84
CA ILE A 23 -51.41 33.94 -11.55
C ILE A 23 -51.40 32.42 -11.71
N ILE A 24 -52.15 31.88 -12.68
CA ILE A 24 -52.26 30.41 -12.87
C ILE A 24 -50.92 29.78 -13.34
N PRO A 25 -50.16 30.33 -14.32
CA PRO A 25 -48.87 29.73 -14.69
C PRO A 25 -47.80 29.92 -13.60
N LEU A 26 -47.88 31.00 -12.79
CA LEU A 26 -46.94 31.22 -11.69
C LEU A 26 -47.13 30.17 -10.56
N PHE A 27 -48.35 29.75 -10.26
CA PHE A 27 -48.60 28.68 -9.27
C PHE A 27 -48.16 27.32 -9.79
N LEU A 28 -48.29 27.05 -11.10
CA LEU A 28 -47.86 25.77 -11.70
C LEU A 28 -46.31 25.64 -11.71
N VAL A 29 -45.60 26.75 -11.93
CA VAL A 29 -44.12 26.77 -11.85
C VAL A 29 -43.64 26.62 -10.42
N LEU A 30 -44.31 27.23 -9.45
CA LEU A 30 -43.98 27.09 -8.03
C LEU A 30 -44.23 25.68 -7.52
N PHE A 31 -45.24 24.97 -8.03
CA PHE A 31 -45.56 23.59 -7.63
C PHE A 31 -44.53 22.58 -8.23
N CYS A 32 -43.99 22.83 -9.42
CA CYS A 32 -42.92 22.02 -9.97
C CYS A 32 -41.59 22.18 -9.25
N CYS A 33 -41.28 23.37 -8.66
CA CYS A 33 -40.06 23.59 -7.90
C CYS A 33 -40.08 22.90 -6.52
N VAL A 34 -41.22 22.55 -5.95
CA VAL A 34 -41.32 21.87 -4.65
C VAL A 34 -41.17 20.35 -4.76
N PHE A 35 -41.41 19.78 -5.97
CA PHE A 35 -41.21 18.34 -6.20
C PHE A 35 -39.90 17.96 -6.89
N GLY A 36 -39.08 18.95 -7.29
CA GLY A 36 -37.82 18.74 -8.03
C GLY A 36 -36.56 18.70 -7.17
N CYS A 37 -36.63 19.07 -5.90
CA CYS A 37 -35.50 18.94 -4.97
C CYS A 37 -35.60 17.61 -4.20
N ARG A 38 -35.47 16.50 -4.92
CA ARG A 38 -34.95 15.30 -4.28
C ARG A 38 -33.46 15.56 -4.06
N ASN A 39 -33.14 16.19 -2.92
CA ASN A 39 -31.80 16.21 -2.39
C ASN A 39 -31.28 14.77 -2.52
N LYS A 40 -30.37 14.53 -3.45
CA LYS A 40 -29.31 13.59 -3.17
C LYS A 40 -28.61 14.18 -1.96
N GLN A 41 -29.04 13.80 -0.76
CA GLN A 41 -28.14 13.75 0.35
C GLN A 41 -26.92 13.02 -0.20
N HIS A 42 -25.88 13.76 -0.50
CA HIS A 42 -24.54 13.25 -0.29
C HIS A 42 -24.59 12.84 1.19
N SER A 43 -24.90 11.56 1.41
CA SER A 43 -24.46 10.95 2.64
C SER A 43 -22.95 11.20 2.60
N THR A 44 -22.48 12.13 3.40
CA THR A 44 -21.18 11.97 4.03
C THR A 44 -21.34 10.60 4.68
N THR A 45 -20.96 9.54 3.94
CA THR A 45 -20.54 8.31 4.56
C THR A 45 -19.47 8.77 5.52
N ASP A 46 -19.79 8.78 6.80
CA ASP A 46 -18.81 8.67 7.85
C ASP A 46 -17.83 7.64 7.30
N GLU A 47 -16.58 8.07 7.04
CA GLU A 47 -15.53 7.17 6.55
C GLU A 47 -15.08 6.28 7.72
N SER A 48 -16.06 5.64 8.36
CA SER A 48 -15.84 4.65 9.38
C SER A 48 -15.29 3.40 8.71
N ALA A 49 -14.35 2.77 9.35
CA ALA A 49 -13.82 1.48 8.96
C ALA A 49 -14.94 0.51 8.60
N ARG A 50 -14.82 -0.14 7.45
CA ARG A 50 -15.74 -1.22 7.07
C ARG A 50 -15.28 -2.49 7.78
N ASP A 51 -16.18 -3.17 8.50
CA ASP A 51 -15.90 -4.50 9.03
C ASP A 51 -16.53 -5.59 8.14
N LEU A 52 -16.33 -6.82 8.49
CA LEU A 52 -16.69 -8.00 7.66
C LEU A 52 -18.15 -8.00 7.18
N PRO A 53 -19.18 -7.59 7.97
CA PRO A 53 -20.56 -7.53 7.47
C PRO A 53 -20.72 -6.56 6.28
N GLN A 54 -20.21 -5.33 6.40
CA GLN A 54 -20.30 -4.31 5.34
C GLN A 54 -19.51 -4.71 4.08
N ILE A 55 -18.37 -5.38 4.28
CA ILE A 55 -17.56 -5.92 3.19
C ILE A 55 -18.31 -7.01 2.45
N LYS A 56 -18.99 -7.93 3.17
CA LYS A 56 -19.84 -8.98 2.58
C LYS A 56 -21.02 -8.40 1.81
N ASP A 57 -21.65 -7.38 2.33
CA ASP A 57 -22.78 -6.70 1.67
C ASP A 57 -22.33 -6.01 0.37
N SER A 58 -21.11 -5.49 0.32
CA SER A 58 -20.53 -4.90 -0.90
C SER A 58 -20.11 -5.93 -1.95
N GLY A 59 -19.85 -7.17 -1.53
CA GLY A 59 -19.36 -8.25 -2.38
C GLY A 59 -17.89 -8.14 -2.79
N GLU A 60 -17.13 -7.17 -2.23
CA GLU A 60 -15.74 -6.90 -2.60
C GLU A 60 -14.87 -6.65 -1.37
N LEU A 61 -13.69 -7.30 -1.35
CA LEU A 61 -12.62 -7.06 -0.38
C LEU A 61 -11.54 -6.21 -1.04
N VAL A 62 -11.26 -5.04 -0.50
CA VAL A 62 -10.23 -4.13 -0.97
C VAL A 62 -8.96 -4.31 -0.17
N VAL A 63 -7.90 -4.78 -0.83
CA VAL A 63 -6.62 -5.09 -0.19
C VAL A 63 -5.56 -4.11 -0.63
N LEU A 64 -4.95 -3.45 0.34
CA LEU A 64 -3.80 -2.57 0.17
C LEU A 64 -2.51 -3.37 0.25
N THR A 65 -1.57 -3.11 -0.66
CA THR A 65 -0.27 -3.77 -0.69
C THR A 65 0.79 -2.89 -1.36
N LEU A 66 2.04 -3.35 -1.38
CA LEU A 66 3.13 -2.71 -2.11
C LEU A 66 3.48 -3.50 -3.38
N TYR A 67 4.03 -2.79 -4.37
CA TYR A 67 4.59 -3.44 -5.55
C TYR A 67 5.93 -4.09 -5.21
N SER A 68 5.98 -5.41 -5.18
CA SER A 68 7.19 -6.21 -4.99
C SER A 68 6.97 -7.66 -5.42
N SER A 69 8.04 -8.41 -5.66
CA SER A 69 7.99 -9.82 -6.05
C SER A 69 7.41 -10.75 -4.99
N THR A 70 7.41 -10.36 -3.72
CA THR A 70 6.79 -11.12 -2.62
C THR A 70 5.36 -10.68 -2.34
N SER A 71 4.98 -9.43 -2.70
CA SER A 71 3.66 -8.88 -2.37
C SER A 71 2.71 -8.93 -3.56
N TYR A 72 2.92 -8.05 -4.53
CA TYR A 72 2.08 -7.94 -5.72
C TYR A 72 2.91 -7.41 -6.90
N PHE A 73 2.78 -8.00 -8.05
CA PHE A 73 3.36 -7.53 -9.31
C PHE A 73 2.59 -8.07 -10.51
N ILE A 74 2.79 -7.46 -11.67
CA ILE A 74 2.20 -7.92 -12.93
C ILE A 74 3.29 -8.56 -13.79
N TYR A 75 3.10 -9.82 -14.17
CA TYR A 75 3.98 -10.54 -15.06
C TYR A 75 3.21 -11.06 -16.27
N ARG A 76 3.60 -10.64 -17.49
CA ARG A 76 2.94 -11.00 -18.76
C ARG A 76 1.43 -10.76 -18.73
N GLY A 77 0.98 -9.69 -18.07
CA GLY A 77 -0.43 -9.33 -17.94
C GLY A 77 -1.20 -10.13 -16.88
N GLN A 78 -0.53 -10.96 -16.09
CA GLN A 78 -1.12 -11.69 -14.97
C GLN A 78 -0.69 -11.07 -13.64
N GLU A 79 -1.63 -10.96 -12.72
CA GLU A 79 -1.38 -10.53 -11.35
C GLU A 79 -0.72 -11.68 -10.59
N MET A 80 0.36 -11.39 -9.90
CA MET A 80 1.19 -12.35 -9.16
C MET A 80 1.70 -11.74 -7.86
N GLY A 81 2.20 -12.57 -6.98
CA GLY A 81 2.78 -12.20 -5.70
C GLY A 81 2.28 -13.11 -4.58
N PHE A 82 3.14 -13.41 -3.60
CA PHE A 82 2.74 -14.31 -2.52
C PHE A 82 1.58 -13.73 -1.72
N GLN A 83 1.66 -12.46 -1.31
CA GLN A 83 0.60 -11.80 -0.55
C GLN A 83 -0.68 -11.65 -1.38
N TYR A 84 -0.55 -11.41 -2.69
CA TYR A 84 -1.68 -11.39 -3.62
C TYR A 84 -2.40 -12.74 -3.67
N GLU A 85 -1.67 -13.84 -3.87
CA GLU A 85 -2.28 -15.18 -3.93
C GLU A 85 -2.97 -15.58 -2.63
N LEU A 86 -2.39 -15.21 -1.47
CA LEU A 86 -3.04 -15.42 -0.18
C LEU A 86 -4.31 -14.58 -0.03
N SER A 87 -4.27 -13.33 -0.47
CA SER A 87 -5.43 -12.43 -0.45
C SER A 87 -6.57 -12.94 -1.34
N GLU A 88 -6.22 -13.48 -2.52
CA GLU A 88 -7.18 -14.09 -3.44
C GLU A 88 -7.85 -15.32 -2.82
N GLN A 89 -7.06 -16.20 -2.21
CA GLN A 89 -7.57 -17.39 -1.51
C GLN A 89 -8.46 -16.99 -0.33
N PHE A 90 -8.09 -15.96 0.43
CA PHE A 90 -8.87 -15.45 1.56
C PHE A 90 -10.20 -14.84 1.07
N ALA A 91 -10.17 -13.91 0.10
CA ALA A 91 -11.38 -13.31 -0.47
C ALA A 91 -12.34 -14.38 -1.03
N LYS A 92 -11.80 -15.37 -1.76
CA LYS A 92 -12.56 -16.50 -2.28
C LYS A 92 -13.22 -17.32 -1.18
N SER A 93 -12.54 -17.55 -0.06
CA SER A 93 -13.10 -18.27 1.11
C SER A 93 -14.29 -17.55 1.73
N LEU A 94 -14.35 -16.22 1.60
CA LEU A 94 -15.46 -15.39 2.06
C LEU A 94 -16.56 -15.19 1.00
N GLY A 95 -16.36 -15.70 -0.24
CA GLY A 95 -17.28 -15.49 -1.37
C GLY A 95 -17.20 -14.06 -1.95
N LEU A 96 -16.09 -13.35 -1.76
CA LEU A 96 -15.88 -11.98 -2.16
C LEU A 96 -15.00 -11.88 -3.43
N LYS A 97 -15.18 -10.79 -4.18
CA LYS A 97 -14.21 -10.37 -5.20
C LYS A 97 -13.02 -9.70 -4.51
N LEU A 98 -11.81 -9.96 -5.01
CA LEU A 98 -10.63 -9.24 -4.58
C LEU A 98 -10.42 -7.99 -5.45
N ARG A 99 -10.11 -6.87 -4.83
CA ARG A 99 -9.59 -5.67 -5.47
C ARG A 99 -8.27 -5.26 -4.81
N ILE A 100 -7.23 -5.11 -5.62
CA ILE A 100 -5.91 -4.70 -5.14
C ILE A 100 -5.74 -3.20 -5.35
N GLU A 101 -5.27 -2.52 -4.32
CA GLU A 101 -4.82 -1.13 -4.34
C GLU A 101 -3.34 -1.10 -3.95
N VAL A 102 -2.51 -0.59 -4.86
CA VAL A 102 -1.06 -0.53 -4.65
C VAL A 102 -0.67 0.83 -4.11
N ALA A 103 -0.02 0.85 -2.96
CA ALA A 103 0.57 2.04 -2.37
C ALA A 103 2.05 2.17 -2.78
N LYS A 104 2.60 3.38 -2.68
CA LYS A 104 4.00 3.67 -3.03
C LYS A 104 4.95 3.41 -1.86
N SER A 105 4.44 3.45 -0.62
CA SER A 105 5.20 3.25 0.61
C SER A 105 4.33 2.62 1.70
N VAL A 106 4.98 2.13 2.76
CA VAL A 106 4.27 1.61 3.95
C VAL A 106 3.43 2.71 4.60
N ASP A 107 3.95 3.93 4.69
CA ASP A 107 3.23 5.05 5.30
C ASP A 107 1.98 5.41 4.49
N GLU A 108 2.09 5.50 3.16
CA GLU A 108 0.92 5.73 2.29
C GLU A 108 -0.10 4.60 2.41
N MET A 109 0.35 3.35 2.49
CA MET A 109 -0.51 2.18 2.65
C MET A 109 -1.31 2.25 3.96
N ILE A 110 -0.67 2.64 5.07
CA ILE A 110 -1.33 2.83 6.35
C ILE A 110 -2.30 4.02 6.30
N GLN A 111 -1.90 5.15 5.70
CA GLN A 111 -2.77 6.31 5.56
C GLN A 111 -4.03 5.98 4.73
N LYS A 112 -3.88 5.25 3.63
CA LYS A 112 -5.01 4.77 2.81
C LYS A 112 -5.95 3.86 3.60
N LEU A 113 -5.40 2.95 4.41
CA LEU A 113 -6.21 2.10 5.28
C LEU A 113 -7.02 2.94 6.28
N LEU A 114 -6.37 3.89 6.96
CA LEU A 114 -7.01 4.75 7.94
C LEU A 114 -8.03 5.72 7.31
N ALA A 115 -7.84 6.08 6.05
CA ALA A 115 -8.80 6.87 5.27
C ALA A 115 -9.97 6.05 4.70
N GLY A 116 -10.03 4.73 4.93
CA GLY A 116 -11.09 3.87 4.41
C GLY A 116 -10.97 3.55 2.91
N GLU A 117 -9.83 3.84 2.27
CA GLU A 117 -9.60 3.53 0.86
C GLU A 117 -9.34 2.02 0.62
N GLY A 118 -9.16 1.24 1.68
CA GLY A 118 -9.04 -0.21 1.67
C GLY A 118 -9.52 -0.82 2.96
N ASP A 119 -9.82 -2.12 2.93
CA ASP A 119 -10.34 -2.87 4.06
C ASP A 119 -9.23 -3.49 4.91
N MET A 120 -8.14 -3.91 4.26
CA MET A 120 -7.01 -4.53 4.93
C MET A 120 -5.69 -4.31 4.18
N ILE A 121 -4.60 -4.45 4.92
CA ILE A 121 -3.24 -4.50 4.39
C ILE A 121 -2.80 -5.96 4.33
N ALA A 122 -2.48 -6.46 3.12
CA ALA A 122 -1.81 -7.74 2.92
C ALA A 122 -0.34 -7.49 2.54
N TYR A 123 0.45 -7.34 3.55
CA TYR A 123 1.89 -7.09 3.51
C TYR A 123 2.51 -7.54 4.84
N ASN A 124 3.79 -7.89 4.85
CA ASN A 124 4.52 -8.15 6.09
C ASN A 124 4.76 -6.82 6.82
N LEU A 125 3.67 -6.26 7.38
CA LEU A 125 3.72 -4.98 8.09
C LEU A 125 4.34 -5.18 9.47
N PRO A 126 5.45 -4.49 9.81
CA PRO A 126 6.05 -4.61 11.12
C PRO A 126 5.08 -4.25 12.24
N ILE A 127 5.03 -5.09 13.28
CA ILE A 127 4.22 -4.84 14.46
C ILE A 127 4.97 -3.84 15.35
N THR A 128 4.59 -2.57 15.24
CA THR A 128 5.22 -1.47 16.00
C THR A 128 4.29 -0.93 17.07
N LYS A 129 4.87 -0.29 18.10
CA LYS A 129 4.09 0.38 19.15
C LYS A 129 3.30 1.57 18.59
N GLU A 130 3.81 2.21 17.57
CA GLU A 130 3.25 3.41 16.94
C GLU A 130 1.83 3.18 16.43
N TRP A 131 1.56 2.04 15.81
CA TRP A 131 0.29 1.76 15.14
C TRP A 131 -0.69 0.91 15.94
N LYS A 132 -0.29 0.47 17.17
CA LYS A 132 -1.15 -0.40 18.02
C LYS A 132 -2.50 0.19 18.39
N ASP A 133 -2.59 1.52 18.42
CA ASP A 133 -3.83 2.19 18.79
C ASP A 133 -4.78 2.40 17.60
N SER A 134 -4.28 2.27 16.38
CA SER A 134 -5.03 2.50 15.14
C SER A 134 -5.27 1.24 14.32
N LEU A 135 -4.45 0.21 14.50
CA LEU A 135 -4.49 -1.03 13.71
C LEU A 135 -4.73 -2.25 14.60
N LEU A 136 -5.44 -3.25 14.04
CA LEU A 136 -5.45 -4.63 14.49
C LEU A 136 -4.59 -5.45 13.54
N TYR A 137 -3.55 -6.07 14.08
CA TYR A 137 -2.72 -7.02 13.34
C TYR A 137 -3.43 -8.37 13.29
N CYS A 138 -3.41 -9.03 12.14
CA CYS A 138 -4.16 -10.25 11.89
C CYS A 138 -3.43 -11.17 10.91
N GLY A 139 -3.94 -12.38 10.74
CA GLY A 139 -3.32 -13.38 9.92
C GLY A 139 -2.21 -14.13 10.64
N GLU A 140 -1.14 -14.46 9.92
CA GLU A 140 0.04 -15.11 10.48
C GLU A 140 1.08 -14.07 10.91
N ASP A 141 1.70 -14.31 12.07
CA ASP A 141 2.88 -13.56 12.47
C ASP A 141 4.11 -14.12 11.76
N VAL A 142 4.67 -13.34 10.87
CA VAL A 142 5.93 -13.68 10.20
C VAL A 142 7.09 -13.01 10.95
N ILE A 143 8.12 -13.80 11.24
CA ILE A 143 9.36 -13.27 11.82
C ILE A 143 10.33 -12.98 10.68
N THR A 144 10.72 -11.71 10.55
CA THR A 144 11.68 -11.28 9.55
C THR A 144 12.71 -10.33 10.16
N HIS A 145 13.84 -10.14 9.48
CA HIS A 145 14.88 -9.19 9.84
C HIS A 145 15.50 -8.61 8.58
N GLN A 146 16.21 -7.51 8.73
CA GLN A 146 16.88 -6.85 7.62
C GLN A 146 18.31 -7.39 7.47
N VAL A 147 18.71 -7.61 6.23
CA VAL A 147 20.03 -8.13 5.87
C VAL A 147 20.76 -7.20 4.91
N ILE A 148 22.09 -7.20 4.98
CA ILE A 148 22.94 -6.67 3.91
C ILE A 148 22.90 -7.63 2.74
N VAL A 149 22.53 -7.12 1.58
CA VAL A 149 22.67 -7.82 0.31
C VAL A 149 23.99 -7.42 -0.32
N GLN A 150 24.84 -8.38 -0.58
CA GLN A 150 26.21 -8.21 -1.09
C GLN A 150 26.58 -9.35 -2.03
N GLN A 151 27.68 -9.22 -2.80
CA GLN A 151 28.17 -10.35 -3.57
C GLN A 151 28.87 -11.37 -2.67
N GLY A 152 28.50 -12.65 -2.82
CA GLY A 152 29.14 -13.77 -2.11
C GLY A 152 30.47 -14.20 -2.75
N ARG A 153 30.59 -13.98 -4.07
CA ARG A 153 31.80 -14.24 -4.86
C ARG A 153 32.06 -13.06 -5.75
N GLY A 154 33.03 -12.24 -5.42
CA GLY A 154 33.35 -11.03 -6.14
C GLY A 154 34.79 -10.59 -5.86
N LYS A 155 35.12 -9.34 -6.20
CA LYS A 155 36.44 -8.74 -5.94
C LYS A 155 36.74 -8.55 -4.45
N GLN A 156 35.70 -8.48 -3.62
CA GLN A 156 35.83 -8.31 -2.17
C GLN A 156 35.22 -9.51 -1.46
N LYS A 157 35.76 -9.85 -0.29
CA LYS A 157 35.15 -10.85 0.59
C LYS A 157 33.84 -10.29 1.15
N PRO A 158 32.80 -11.12 1.30
CA PRO A 158 31.57 -10.71 1.96
C PRO A 158 31.84 -10.24 3.40
N LEU A 159 31.18 -9.14 3.78
CA LEU A 159 31.19 -8.65 5.17
C LEU A 159 30.49 -9.68 6.06
N LYS A 160 31.00 -9.87 7.26
CA LYS A 160 30.50 -10.85 8.22
C LYS A 160 30.02 -10.22 9.53
N ASP A 161 30.45 -8.98 9.78
CA ASP A 161 30.13 -8.25 10.98
C ASP A 161 29.68 -6.84 10.65
N VAL A 162 28.75 -6.30 11.44
CA VAL A 162 28.18 -4.96 11.24
C VAL A 162 29.25 -3.85 11.37
N THR A 163 30.28 -4.07 12.13
CA THR A 163 31.39 -3.11 12.27
C THR A 163 32.19 -2.91 10.99
N GLU A 164 32.19 -3.91 10.09
CA GLU A 164 32.81 -3.82 8.78
C GLU A 164 32.06 -2.89 7.80
N LEU A 165 30.85 -2.45 8.14
CA LEU A 165 30.07 -1.49 7.36
C LEU A 165 30.65 -0.07 7.43
N VAL A 166 31.43 0.24 8.45
CA VAL A 166 32.12 1.53 8.57
C VAL A 166 33.02 1.76 7.35
N GLY A 167 32.83 2.91 6.70
CA GLY A 167 33.54 3.25 5.46
C GLY A 167 32.98 2.61 4.19
N LYS A 168 31.83 1.92 4.24
CA LYS A 168 31.18 1.33 3.05
C LYS A 168 30.10 2.23 2.50
N ASP A 169 29.86 2.11 1.21
CA ASP A 169 28.78 2.78 0.48
C ASP A 169 27.59 1.84 0.38
N ILE A 170 26.46 2.19 1.01
CA ILE A 170 25.25 1.38 1.05
C ILE A 170 24.10 2.16 0.40
N TYR A 171 23.47 1.57 -0.58
CA TYR A 171 22.39 2.17 -1.38
C TYR A 171 21.06 1.62 -0.93
N VAL A 172 20.11 2.46 -0.49
CA VAL A 172 18.83 2.04 0.09
C VAL A 172 17.67 2.90 -0.37
N LYS A 173 16.48 2.32 -0.35
CA LYS A 173 15.24 3.07 -0.49
C LYS A 173 14.93 3.85 0.79
N PRO A 174 14.21 5.00 0.68
CA PRO A 174 13.64 5.71 1.83
C PRO A 174 12.83 4.79 2.75
N GLY A 175 12.66 5.20 4.01
CA GLY A 175 11.87 4.50 5.02
C GLY A 175 12.69 3.49 5.83
N LYS A 176 12.09 2.37 6.24
CA LYS A 176 12.60 1.45 7.27
C LYS A 176 14.04 0.98 7.09
N TYR A 177 14.53 0.85 5.86
CA TYR A 177 15.91 0.42 5.59
C TYR A 177 16.90 1.54 5.81
N TYR A 178 16.55 2.75 5.34
CA TYR A 178 17.32 3.97 5.59
C TYR A 178 17.41 4.26 7.09
N ASP A 179 16.26 4.26 7.78
CA ASP A 179 16.18 4.54 9.21
C ASP A 179 17.00 3.54 10.02
N ARG A 180 16.95 2.26 9.68
CA ARG A 180 17.78 1.24 10.34
C ARG A 180 19.26 1.49 10.14
N LEU A 181 19.68 1.85 8.93
CA LEU A 181 21.11 2.16 8.68
C LEU A 181 21.56 3.43 9.41
N VAL A 182 20.73 4.47 9.49
CA VAL A 182 21.01 5.68 10.26
C VAL A 182 21.22 5.33 11.74
N ASN A 183 20.31 4.54 12.32
CA ASN A 183 20.43 4.08 13.70
C ASN A 183 21.69 3.23 13.91
N LEU A 184 21.95 2.26 13.04
CA LEU A 184 23.14 1.42 13.12
C LEU A 184 24.42 2.23 12.96
N ASN A 185 24.44 3.21 12.07
CA ASN A 185 25.57 4.11 11.90
C ASN A 185 25.85 4.90 13.19
N SER A 186 24.80 5.36 13.88
CA SER A 186 24.95 6.01 15.19
C SER A 186 25.46 5.04 16.26
N GLU A 187 24.93 3.81 16.31
CA GLU A 187 25.36 2.75 17.24
C GLU A 187 26.86 2.42 17.07
N LEU A 188 27.37 2.47 15.84
CA LEU A 188 28.78 2.20 15.49
C LEU A 188 29.71 3.42 15.64
N GLY A 189 29.19 4.58 16.03
CA GLY A 189 29.98 5.82 16.13
C GLY A 189 30.19 6.55 14.79
N GLY A 190 29.44 6.19 13.77
CA GLY A 190 29.48 6.84 12.45
C GLY A 190 30.36 6.11 11.43
N GLY A 191 30.40 6.68 10.22
CA GLY A 191 31.31 6.26 9.15
C GLY A 191 30.67 5.38 8.05
N ILE A 192 29.41 4.94 8.19
CA ILE A 192 28.70 4.32 7.08
C ILE A 192 28.30 5.43 6.09
N ARG A 193 28.58 5.24 4.81
CA ARG A 193 28.10 6.15 3.75
C ARG A 193 26.79 5.64 3.18
N ILE A 194 25.70 6.26 3.64
CA ILE A 194 24.33 5.87 3.28
C ILE A 194 23.90 6.71 2.08
N HIS A 195 23.53 6.04 0.98
CA HIS A 195 23.02 6.65 -0.24
C HIS A 195 21.54 6.34 -0.39
N GLU A 196 20.71 7.34 -0.15
CA GLU A 196 19.27 7.22 -0.30
C GLU A 196 18.88 7.30 -1.79
N VAL A 197 18.19 6.28 -2.28
CA VAL A 197 17.71 6.21 -3.66
C VAL A 197 16.25 6.61 -3.71
N THR A 198 15.99 7.88 -3.98
CA THR A 198 14.65 8.50 -3.95
C THR A 198 13.87 8.36 -5.25
N ASN A 199 14.48 7.82 -6.32
CA ASN A 199 13.79 7.59 -7.58
C ASN A 199 12.67 6.57 -7.42
N ASP A 200 11.42 6.97 -7.66
CA ASP A 200 10.21 6.14 -7.48
C ASP A 200 10.16 4.95 -8.44
N SER A 201 10.83 5.02 -9.59
CA SER A 201 10.90 3.92 -10.55
C SER A 201 11.91 2.83 -10.16
N THR A 202 12.77 3.07 -9.17
CA THR A 202 13.76 2.09 -8.70
C THR A 202 13.18 1.34 -7.52
N THR A 203 13.03 0.03 -7.65
CA THR A 203 12.56 -0.87 -6.60
C THR A 203 13.72 -1.39 -5.73
N ILE A 204 13.40 -2.08 -4.63
CA ILE A 204 14.41 -2.77 -3.82
C ILE A 204 15.04 -3.91 -4.61
N GLU A 205 14.25 -4.62 -5.40
CA GLU A 205 14.73 -5.69 -6.29
C GLU A 205 15.69 -5.17 -7.37
N ASP A 206 15.48 -3.95 -7.86
CA ASP A 206 16.43 -3.31 -8.77
C ASP A 206 17.78 -3.06 -8.09
N LEU A 207 17.77 -2.63 -6.82
CA LEU A 207 19.01 -2.47 -6.04
C LEU A 207 19.69 -3.81 -5.80
N ILE A 208 18.94 -4.86 -5.46
CA ILE A 208 19.46 -6.23 -5.32
C ILE A 208 20.10 -6.71 -6.64
N THR A 209 19.40 -6.47 -7.76
CA THR A 209 19.89 -6.78 -9.10
C THR A 209 21.19 -6.03 -9.41
N GLN A 210 21.28 -4.75 -9.06
CA GLN A 210 22.49 -3.96 -9.23
C GLN A 210 23.66 -4.49 -8.39
N VAL A 211 23.40 -4.97 -7.16
CA VAL A 211 24.42 -5.66 -6.35
C VAL A 211 24.86 -6.95 -7.03
N ALA A 212 23.93 -7.78 -7.50
CA ALA A 212 24.25 -9.03 -8.20
C ALA A 212 25.12 -8.80 -9.44
N GLN A 213 24.89 -7.69 -10.16
CA GLN A 213 25.65 -7.26 -11.33
C GLN A 213 26.97 -6.53 -10.98
N GLY A 214 27.22 -6.25 -9.70
CA GLY A 214 28.41 -5.52 -9.24
C GLY A 214 28.40 -4.03 -9.58
N LYS A 215 27.24 -3.43 -9.87
CA LYS A 215 27.08 -1.99 -10.15
C LYS A 215 27.10 -1.15 -8.88
N ILE A 216 26.52 -1.68 -7.79
CA ILE A 216 26.62 -1.13 -6.44
C ILE A 216 27.16 -2.21 -5.50
N PRO A 217 27.86 -1.84 -4.42
CA PRO A 217 28.49 -2.84 -3.54
C PRO A 217 27.50 -3.49 -2.57
N TYR A 218 26.58 -2.71 -2.00
CA TYR A 218 25.68 -3.13 -0.91
C TYR A 218 24.33 -2.47 -1.04
N THR A 219 23.26 -3.24 -0.69
CA THR A 219 21.93 -2.72 -0.39
C THR A 219 21.38 -3.42 0.85
N VAL A 220 20.18 -3.01 1.30
CA VAL A 220 19.46 -3.62 2.41
C VAL A 220 18.09 -4.11 1.92
N ALA A 221 17.70 -5.28 2.38
CA ALA A 221 16.37 -5.83 2.13
C ALA A 221 15.90 -6.66 3.33
N ASP A 222 14.60 -6.95 3.38
CA ASP A 222 14.09 -7.99 4.28
C ASP A 222 14.62 -9.34 3.85
N ASN A 223 14.85 -10.20 4.81
CA ASN A 223 15.49 -11.50 4.61
C ASN A 223 14.70 -12.42 3.65
N ASP A 224 13.37 -12.39 3.70
CA ASP A 224 12.49 -13.13 2.79
C ASP A 224 12.64 -12.66 1.33
N LEU A 225 12.61 -11.35 1.11
CA LEU A 225 12.83 -10.76 -0.21
C LEU A 225 14.26 -11.04 -0.72
N ALA A 226 15.26 -10.94 0.15
CA ALA A 226 16.64 -11.24 -0.19
C ALA A 226 16.83 -12.73 -0.53
N LYS A 227 16.17 -13.65 0.21
CA LYS A 227 16.16 -15.10 -0.08
C LYS A 227 15.55 -15.39 -1.44
N LEU A 228 14.39 -14.80 -1.75
CA LEU A 228 13.77 -14.95 -3.06
C LEU A 228 14.73 -14.52 -4.16
N ASN A 229 15.30 -13.32 -4.06
CA ASN A 229 16.21 -12.80 -5.08
C ASN A 229 17.51 -13.62 -5.20
N LYS A 230 18.00 -14.23 -4.12
CA LYS A 230 19.14 -15.14 -4.15
C LYS A 230 18.88 -16.40 -4.99
N THR A 231 17.63 -16.83 -5.16
CA THR A 231 17.29 -17.93 -6.06
C THR A 231 17.56 -17.59 -7.54
N TYR A 232 17.38 -16.31 -7.91
CA TYR A 232 17.70 -15.80 -9.27
C TYR A 232 19.16 -15.41 -9.43
N TYR A 233 19.78 -14.90 -8.36
CA TYR A 233 21.15 -14.44 -8.32
C TYR A 233 21.97 -15.24 -7.29
N PRO A 234 22.41 -16.49 -7.63
CA PRO A 234 23.12 -17.35 -6.68
C PRO A 234 24.47 -16.79 -6.20
N ASN A 235 24.98 -15.75 -6.85
CA ASN A 235 26.19 -15.04 -6.46
C ASN A 235 25.97 -14.05 -5.29
N LEU A 236 24.76 -13.88 -4.80
CA LEU A 236 24.46 -13.03 -3.65
C LEU A 236 24.79 -13.74 -2.32
N ASN A 237 25.29 -12.96 -1.37
CA ASN A 237 25.37 -13.31 0.05
C ASN A 237 24.45 -12.40 0.84
N ILE A 238 23.65 -12.98 1.73
CA ILE A 238 22.63 -12.32 2.54
C ILE A 238 22.75 -12.72 4.02
N ASP A 239 23.92 -13.17 4.44
CA ASP A 239 24.12 -13.80 5.76
C ASP A 239 24.29 -12.74 6.88
N LEU A 240 24.62 -11.48 6.53
CA LEU A 240 24.83 -10.41 7.48
C LEU A 240 23.50 -9.72 7.84
N SER A 241 22.97 -10.05 9.02
CA SER A 241 21.80 -9.36 9.59
C SER A 241 22.22 -8.01 10.19
N ILE A 242 21.38 -6.98 9.98
CA ILE A 242 21.58 -5.63 10.55
C ILE A 242 20.45 -5.20 11.49
N SER A 243 19.43 -6.03 11.66
CA SER A 243 18.35 -5.80 12.61
C SER A 243 18.09 -7.05 13.43
N PHE A 244 17.46 -6.87 14.59
CA PHE A 244 16.84 -7.97 15.31
C PHE A 244 15.64 -8.52 14.55
N ASP A 245 15.23 -9.74 14.91
CA ASP A 245 14.00 -10.33 14.42
C ASP A 245 12.80 -9.45 14.79
N GLN A 246 11.98 -9.15 13.82
CA GLN A 246 10.76 -8.36 13.97
C GLN A 246 9.55 -9.21 13.57
N ARG A 247 8.49 -9.10 14.35
CA ARG A 247 7.20 -9.70 13.99
C ARG A 247 6.51 -8.76 13.02
N SER A 248 5.99 -9.34 11.96
CA SER A 248 5.20 -8.66 10.93
C SER A 248 3.92 -9.46 10.69
N SER A 249 2.85 -8.79 10.31
CA SER A 249 1.57 -9.42 10.06
C SER A 249 0.74 -8.59 9.09
N TRP A 250 -0.36 -9.13 8.61
CA TRP A 250 -1.40 -8.33 7.98
C TRP A 250 -2.04 -7.38 8.99
N ALA A 251 -2.75 -6.37 8.51
CA ALA A 251 -3.42 -5.44 9.40
C ALA A 251 -4.75 -4.95 8.81
N VAL A 252 -5.66 -4.61 9.71
CA VAL A 252 -6.93 -3.93 9.42
C VAL A 252 -7.06 -2.71 10.32
N GLN A 253 -8.03 -1.84 10.08
CA GLN A 253 -8.36 -0.78 11.02
C GLN A 253 -8.80 -1.36 12.36
N LYS A 254 -8.60 -0.60 13.44
CA LYS A 254 -8.98 -1.03 14.80
C LYS A 254 -10.47 -1.34 14.93
N ASP A 255 -11.29 -0.65 14.16
CA ASP A 255 -12.75 -0.80 14.18
C ASP A 255 -13.25 -1.91 13.24
N SER A 256 -12.36 -2.79 12.77
CA SER A 256 -12.69 -3.96 11.92
C SER A 256 -12.31 -5.30 12.58
N PRO A 257 -12.79 -5.59 13.82
CA PRO A 257 -12.38 -6.78 14.57
C PRO A 257 -12.87 -8.09 13.96
N GLU A 258 -14.02 -8.11 13.28
CA GLU A 258 -14.54 -9.33 12.65
C GLU A 258 -13.71 -9.72 11.43
N LEU A 259 -13.27 -8.74 10.63
CA LEU A 259 -12.34 -8.98 9.52
C LEU A 259 -11.00 -9.50 10.03
N ALA A 260 -10.45 -8.90 11.09
CA ALA A 260 -9.21 -9.34 11.72
C ALA A 260 -9.30 -10.79 12.20
N ALA A 261 -10.40 -11.13 12.90
CA ALA A 261 -10.63 -12.48 13.39
C ALA A 261 -10.78 -13.49 12.24
N ALA A 262 -11.50 -13.12 11.18
CA ALA A 262 -11.68 -13.95 10.00
C ALA A 262 -10.34 -14.23 9.28
N ALA A 263 -9.51 -13.20 9.09
CA ALA A 263 -8.19 -13.35 8.47
C ALA A 263 -7.27 -14.26 9.29
N THR A 264 -7.23 -14.07 10.61
CA THR A 264 -6.43 -14.88 11.52
C THR A 264 -6.89 -16.36 11.51
N LYS A 265 -8.19 -16.60 11.60
CA LYS A 265 -8.76 -17.93 11.54
C LYS A 265 -8.44 -18.62 10.20
N TRP A 266 -8.62 -17.88 9.10
CA TRP A 266 -8.33 -18.40 7.76
C TRP A 266 -6.86 -18.84 7.63
N HIS A 267 -5.91 -18.01 8.09
CA HIS A 267 -4.50 -18.38 8.08
C HIS A 267 -4.24 -19.66 8.87
N GLN A 268 -4.71 -19.73 10.11
CA GLN A 268 -4.54 -20.91 10.96
C GLN A 268 -5.07 -22.21 10.32
N GLU A 269 -6.19 -22.13 9.63
CA GLU A 269 -6.81 -23.28 8.96
C GLU A 269 -6.15 -23.66 7.63
N ASN A 270 -5.49 -22.71 6.96
CA ASN A 270 -5.00 -22.87 5.58
C ASN A 270 -3.47 -22.94 5.41
N MET A 271 -2.67 -22.63 6.45
CA MET A 271 -1.19 -22.68 6.37
C MET A 271 -0.61 -24.01 5.86
N THR A 272 -1.31 -25.12 6.11
CA THR A 272 -0.91 -26.46 5.66
C THR A 272 -1.68 -26.93 4.42
N SER A 273 -2.55 -26.09 3.86
CA SER A 273 -3.32 -26.44 2.68
C SER A 273 -2.43 -26.63 1.45
N PRO A 274 -2.82 -27.48 0.50
CA PRO A 274 -2.08 -27.64 -0.77
C PRO A 274 -1.94 -26.34 -1.53
N ALA A 275 -2.94 -25.45 -1.49
CA ALA A 275 -2.91 -24.15 -2.17
C ALA A 275 -1.88 -23.22 -1.54
N TYR A 276 -1.88 -23.08 -0.22
CA TYR A 276 -0.88 -22.28 0.51
C TYR A 276 0.54 -22.82 0.27
N THR A 277 0.73 -24.15 0.40
CA THR A 277 2.03 -24.79 0.16
C THR A 277 2.52 -24.59 -1.27
N ALA A 278 1.62 -24.62 -2.27
CA ALA A 278 1.96 -24.35 -3.66
C ALA A 278 2.42 -22.91 -3.87
N SER A 279 1.74 -21.94 -3.26
CA SER A 279 2.15 -20.52 -3.29
C SER A 279 3.51 -20.33 -2.61
N MET A 280 3.73 -20.91 -1.41
CA MET A 280 5.03 -20.84 -0.73
C MET A 280 6.16 -21.39 -1.60
N LYS A 281 5.98 -22.58 -2.20
CA LYS A 281 6.97 -23.18 -3.09
C LYS A 281 7.25 -22.33 -4.31
N ARG A 282 6.22 -21.73 -4.91
CA ARG A 282 6.34 -20.90 -6.09
C ARG A 282 7.24 -19.70 -5.84
N TYR A 283 7.06 -19.00 -4.73
CA TYR A 283 7.76 -17.74 -4.45
C TYR A 283 9.06 -17.90 -3.68
N PHE A 284 9.24 -18.98 -2.90
CA PHE A 284 10.40 -19.09 -2.00
C PHE A 284 11.29 -20.32 -2.24
N GLU A 285 10.84 -21.29 -3.02
CA GLU A 285 11.62 -22.52 -3.26
C GLU A 285 11.96 -22.78 -4.74
N ASN A 286 11.17 -22.25 -5.69
CA ASN A 286 11.32 -22.55 -7.11
C ASN A 286 11.93 -21.38 -7.90
N SER A 287 13.23 -21.45 -8.18
CA SER A 287 13.97 -20.46 -9.01
C SER A 287 13.66 -20.49 -10.52
N LYS A 288 12.76 -21.36 -10.98
CA LYS A 288 12.54 -21.64 -12.42
C LYS A 288 11.24 -21.10 -13.01
N MET A 289 10.46 -20.31 -12.27
CA MET A 289 9.10 -19.94 -12.71
C MET A 289 8.91 -18.46 -13.10
N MET A 290 9.99 -17.73 -13.36
CA MET A 290 9.90 -16.42 -14.02
C MET A 290 10.81 -16.34 -15.25
#